data_003f0d58c22c92438d58640839c6b086
#
_entry.id   003f0d58c22c92438d58640839c6b086
#
_cell.length_a   1.000
_cell.length_b   1.000
_cell.length_c   1.000
_cell.angle_alpha   90.00
_cell.angle_beta   90.00
_cell.angle_gamma   90.00
#
_symmetry.space_group_name_H-M   'P 1'
#
loop_
_entity.id
_entity.type
_entity.pdbx_description
1 polymer ?
#
loop_
_entity_poly.entity_id
_entity_poly.type
_entity_poly.pdbx_seq_one_letter_code
_entity_poly.pdbx_strand_id
1 'polypeptide(L)'
;MLSGEHPQTTAYVVSNLSSSASAKILLQMTREYRGEVVKRMMSLGTVTPTAQRMIENQLRAIFLKASSGKASKGGQAKVVGLLNELDKAELDQILDDLAVAGANDIDVIRGQLFSFEDIVNLPPKARVTLFDGIDTELVTKALRNSNPVLAEAVLSSIGARTRRMIESELGQGSDLVSMSDISKARREIAARAIRMANEGAFALPGATQAAA
;
A
#
# COMPACT_ATOMS: atom_id res chain seq x y z
N MET A 1 19.27 -0.26 -15.62
CA MET A 1 18.68 -1.33 -16.44
C MET A 1 19.14 -1.26 -17.89
N LEU A 2 18.90 -0.18 -18.63
CA LEU A 2 19.43 -0.01 -20.00
C LEU A 2 20.95 0.14 -20.06
N SER A 3 21.61 0.56 -18.98
CA SER A 3 23.08 0.73 -18.93
C SER A 3 23.89 -0.58 -18.99
N GLY A 4 23.23 -1.74 -18.91
CA GLY A 4 23.85 -3.06 -19.08
C GLY A 4 23.63 -3.68 -20.45
N GLU A 5 22.86 -3.02 -21.31
CA GLU A 5 22.55 -3.48 -22.65
C GLU A 5 23.57 -2.96 -23.68
N HIS A 6 23.59 -3.61 -24.85
CA HIS A 6 24.46 -3.12 -25.92
C HIS A 6 24.07 -1.70 -26.35
N PRO A 7 25.00 -0.75 -26.54
CA PRO A 7 24.68 0.65 -26.87
C PRO A 7 23.80 0.83 -28.11
N GLN A 8 23.85 -0.08 -29.09
CA GLN A 8 23.00 -0.06 -30.28
C GLN A 8 21.52 -0.32 -29.93
N THR A 9 21.26 -1.30 -29.06
CA THR A 9 19.90 -1.60 -28.56
C THR A 9 19.34 -0.41 -27.78
N THR A 10 20.16 0.15 -26.90
CA THR A 10 19.78 1.34 -26.12
C THR A 10 19.48 2.53 -27.02
N ALA A 11 20.32 2.77 -28.05
CA ALA A 11 20.08 3.84 -29.02
C ALA A 11 18.76 3.66 -29.75
N TYR A 12 18.43 2.46 -30.21
CA TYR A 12 17.16 2.15 -30.83
C TYR A 12 15.98 2.40 -29.90
N VAL A 13 16.03 1.90 -28.67
CA VAL A 13 14.96 2.10 -27.67
C VAL A 13 14.73 3.58 -27.39
N VAL A 14 15.81 4.31 -27.10
CA VAL A 14 15.73 5.75 -26.76
C VAL A 14 15.22 6.58 -27.94
N SER A 15 15.55 6.21 -29.18
CA SER A 15 15.04 6.88 -30.39
C SER A 15 13.54 6.71 -30.61
N ASN A 16 12.93 5.65 -30.07
CA ASN A 16 11.49 5.37 -30.19
C ASN A 16 10.65 5.94 -29.02
N LEU A 17 11.26 6.65 -28.08
CA LEU A 17 10.58 7.32 -26.98
C LEU A 17 10.30 8.78 -27.30
N SER A 18 9.44 9.42 -26.50
CA SER A 18 9.24 10.87 -26.59
C SER A 18 10.55 11.61 -26.24
N SER A 19 10.79 12.76 -26.85
CA SER A 19 12.01 13.54 -26.62
C SER A 19 12.28 13.84 -25.15
N SER A 20 11.22 14.13 -24.37
CA SER A 20 11.33 14.37 -22.94
C SER A 20 11.78 13.13 -22.16
N ALA A 21 11.23 11.95 -22.48
CA ALA A 21 11.61 10.69 -21.86
C ALA A 21 13.05 10.29 -22.23
N SER A 22 13.40 10.44 -23.52
CA SER A 22 14.75 10.17 -24.03
C SER A 22 15.80 11.01 -23.32
N ALA A 23 15.57 12.32 -23.18
CA ALA A 23 16.49 13.22 -22.48
C ALA A 23 16.69 12.81 -21.01
N LYS A 24 15.62 12.49 -20.29
CA LYS A 24 15.70 12.04 -18.90
C LYS A 24 16.52 10.75 -18.74
N ILE A 25 16.32 9.80 -19.64
CA ILE A 25 17.04 8.52 -19.62
C ILE A 25 18.52 8.73 -19.96
N LEU A 26 18.84 9.53 -20.97
CA LEU A 26 20.22 9.83 -21.34
C LEU A 26 20.99 10.52 -20.19
N LEU A 27 20.34 11.39 -19.44
CA LEU A 27 20.96 12.08 -18.29
C LEU A 27 21.30 11.13 -17.11
N GLN A 28 20.61 9.99 -17.01
CA GLN A 28 20.89 8.98 -15.98
C GLN A 28 22.03 8.02 -16.35
N MET A 29 22.53 8.07 -17.59
CA MET A 29 23.64 7.23 -18.06
C MET A 29 24.99 7.86 -17.69
N THR A 30 26.01 7.01 -17.55
CA THR A 30 27.39 7.49 -17.43
C THR A 30 27.80 8.30 -18.67
N ARG A 31 28.75 9.20 -18.52
CA ARG A 31 29.16 10.12 -19.59
C ARG A 31 29.63 9.38 -20.85
N GLU A 32 30.43 8.33 -20.65
CA GLU A 32 31.01 7.52 -21.75
C GLU A 32 29.90 6.75 -22.49
N TYR A 33 29.05 6.04 -21.74
CA TYR A 33 27.97 5.25 -22.31
C TYR A 33 26.93 6.11 -23.03
N ARG A 34 26.57 7.26 -22.45
CA ARG A 34 25.68 8.24 -23.06
C ARG A 34 26.21 8.75 -24.40
N GLY A 35 27.53 9.09 -24.43
CA GLY A 35 28.18 9.55 -25.67
C GLY A 35 28.10 8.51 -26.79
N GLU A 36 28.36 7.25 -26.45
CA GLU A 36 28.27 6.14 -27.40
C GLU A 36 26.84 5.89 -27.89
N VAL A 37 25.85 5.97 -26.99
CA VAL A 37 24.43 5.84 -27.34
C VAL A 37 23.99 6.97 -28.29
N VAL A 38 24.30 8.23 -27.97
CA VAL A 38 23.94 9.37 -28.82
C VAL A 38 24.60 9.28 -30.19
N LYS A 39 25.88 8.90 -30.24
CA LYS A 39 26.60 8.67 -31.51
C LYS A 39 25.87 7.63 -32.39
N ARG A 40 25.41 6.53 -31.77
CA ARG A 40 24.66 5.49 -32.49
C ARG A 40 23.25 5.95 -32.89
N MET A 41 22.59 6.80 -32.09
CA MET A 41 21.32 7.40 -32.48
C MET A 41 21.45 8.26 -33.75
N MET A 42 22.56 8.99 -33.92
CA MET A 42 22.83 9.79 -35.12
C MET A 42 23.06 8.96 -36.38
N SER A 43 23.56 7.74 -36.21
CA SER A 43 23.84 6.80 -37.32
C SER A 43 22.80 5.68 -37.47
N LEU A 44 21.67 5.79 -36.77
CA LEU A 44 20.63 4.76 -36.74
C LEU A 44 19.94 4.74 -38.13
N GLY A 45 20.20 3.69 -38.91
CA GLY A 45 19.48 3.39 -40.14
C GLY A 45 18.16 2.70 -39.90
N THR A 46 17.49 2.31 -40.98
CA THR A 46 16.22 1.57 -40.92
C THR A 46 16.46 0.17 -40.30
N VAL A 47 15.84 -0.08 -39.15
CA VAL A 47 15.90 -1.38 -38.46
C VAL A 47 14.91 -2.32 -39.14
N THR A 48 15.36 -3.53 -39.51
CA THR A 48 14.49 -4.52 -40.14
C THR A 48 13.39 -4.98 -39.17
N PRO A 49 12.17 -5.31 -39.68
CA PRO A 49 11.06 -5.76 -38.84
C PRO A 49 11.41 -6.98 -37.98
N THR A 50 12.28 -7.83 -38.43
CA THR A 50 12.76 -9.02 -37.68
C THR A 50 13.61 -8.57 -36.47
N ALA A 51 14.57 -7.67 -36.66
CA ALA A 51 15.41 -7.14 -35.60
C ALA A 51 14.58 -6.34 -34.57
N GLN A 52 13.59 -5.58 -35.04
CA GLN A 52 12.65 -4.86 -34.17
C GLN A 52 11.89 -5.82 -33.25
N ARG A 53 11.29 -6.90 -33.79
CA ARG A 53 10.60 -7.92 -32.99
C ARG A 53 11.51 -8.60 -31.97
N MET A 54 12.76 -8.89 -32.34
CA MET A 54 13.73 -9.47 -31.42
C MET A 54 14.02 -8.52 -30.24
N ILE A 55 14.25 -7.24 -30.52
CA ILE A 55 14.48 -6.21 -29.49
C ILE A 55 13.25 -6.05 -28.59
N GLU A 56 12.05 -5.97 -29.17
CA GLU A 56 10.79 -5.87 -28.41
C GLU A 56 10.58 -7.09 -27.50
N ASN A 57 10.81 -8.31 -27.99
CA ASN A 57 10.69 -9.53 -27.18
C ASN A 57 11.73 -9.57 -26.06
N GLN A 58 12.97 -9.16 -26.34
CA GLN A 58 14.01 -9.06 -25.31
C GLN A 58 13.64 -8.04 -24.23
N LEU A 59 13.21 -6.86 -24.63
CA LEU A 59 12.76 -5.82 -23.71
C LEU A 59 11.56 -6.30 -22.88
N ARG A 60 10.57 -6.92 -23.53
CA ARG A 60 9.42 -7.49 -22.82
C ARG A 60 9.85 -8.53 -21.78
N ALA A 61 10.77 -9.42 -22.10
CA ALA A 61 11.30 -10.41 -21.16
C ALA A 61 12.05 -9.76 -19.99
N ILE A 62 12.84 -8.71 -20.25
CA ILE A 62 13.57 -7.95 -19.23
C ILE A 62 12.60 -7.17 -18.35
N PHE A 63 11.59 -6.49 -18.93
CA PHE A 63 10.59 -5.75 -18.17
C PHE A 63 9.69 -6.66 -17.34
N LEU A 64 9.27 -7.81 -17.87
CA LEU A 64 8.48 -8.79 -17.13
C LEU A 64 9.27 -9.39 -15.96
N LYS A 65 10.56 -9.71 -16.15
CA LYS A 65 11.43 -10.14 -15.04
C LYS A 65 11.68 -9.05 -14.00
N ALA A 66 11.80 -7.79 -14.44
CA ALA A 66 11.96 -6.66 -13.53
C ALA A 66 10.66 -6.29 -12.81
N SER A 67 9.51 -6.50 -13.46
CA SER A 67 8.18 -6.28 -12.85
C SER A 67 7.86 -7.35 -11.81
N SER A 68 8.28 -8.59 -12.00
CA SER A 68 8.02 -9.66 -11.02
C SER A 68 8.78 -9.51 -9.70
N GLY A 69 9.83 -8.67 -9.64
CA GLY A 69 10.62 -8.48 -8.42
C GLY A 69 10.49 -7.11 -7.72
N LYS A 70 10.23 -6.03 -8.46
CA LYS A 70 10.18 -4.66 -7.90
C LYS A 70 8.90 -3.89 -8.18
N ALA A 71 8.22 -4.15 -9.30
CA ALA A 71 6.94 -3.50 -9.60
C ALA A 71 5.80 -4.03 -8.74
N SER A 72 5.87 -5.29 -8.29
CA SER A 72 4.88 -5.87 -7.40
C SER A 72 4.86 -5.15 -6.03
N LYS A 73 6.01 -4.86 -5.43
CA LYS A 73 6.06 -4.18 -4.11
C LYS A 73 5.52 -2.75 -4.14
N GLY A 74 5.84 -1.97 -5.16
CA GLY A 74 5.32 -0.59 -5.30
C GLY A 74 3.84 -0.54 -5.70
N GLY A 75 3.39 -1.47 -6.52
CA GLY A 75 1.99 -1.65 -6.89
C GLY A 75 1.15 -2.16 -5.71
N GLN A 76 1.62 -3.18 -5.02
CA GLN A 76 0.98 -3.73 -3.83
C GLN A 76 0.85 -2.68 -2.71
N ALA A 77 1.90 -1.91 -2.42
CA ALA A 77 1.85 -0.85 -1.40
C ALA A 77 0.82 0.23 -1.73
N LYS A 78 0.66 0.60 -3.00
CA LYS A 78 -0.39 1.53 -3.44
C LYS A 78 -1.79 0.93 -3.29
N VAL A 79 -1.96 -0.34 -3.67
CA VAL A 79 -3.24 -1.06 -3.53
C VAL A 79 -3.59 -1.19 -2.04
N VAL A 80 -2.67 -1.62 -1.20
CA VAL A 80 -2.86 -1.69 0.26
C VAL A 80 -3.23 -0.32 0.83
N GLY A 81 -2.54 0.76 0.39
CA GLY A 81 -2.88 2.13 0.80
C GLY A 81 -4.31 2.52 0.44
N LEU A 82 -4.77 2.19 -0.78
CA LEU A 82 -6.15 2.43 -1.21
C LEU A 82 -7.16 1.59 -0.43
N LEU A 83 -6.86 0.31 -0.21
CA LEU A 83 -7.75 -0.61 0.51
C LEU A 83 -7.89 -0.25 1.99
N ASN A 84 -6.88 0.33 2.61
CA ASN A 84 -6.94 0.82 3.99
C ASN A 84 -7.82 2.08 4.16
N GLU A 85 -8.21 2.74 3.06
CA GLU A 85 -9.17 3.86 3.07
C GLU A 85 -10.63 3.39 3.04
N LEU A 86 -10.88 2.11 2.81
CA LEU A 86 -12.21 1.52 2.73
C LEU A 86 -12.71 1.09 4.11
N ASP A 87 -14.04 0.98 4.27
CA ASP A 87 -14.59 0.30 5.44
C ASP A 87 -14.51 -1.22 5.29
N LYS A 88 -14.76 -1.93 6.39
CA LYS A 88 -14.61 -3.39 6.44
C LYS A 88 -15.46 -4.11 5.40
N ALA A 89 -16.70 -3.66 5.17
CA ALA A 89 -17.61 -4.30 4.23
C ALA A 89 -17.16 -4.10 2.77
N GLU A 90 -16.74 -2.88 2.43
CA GLU A 90 -16.19 -2.55 1.11
C GLU A 90 -14.88 -3.29 0.85
N LEU A 91 -14.03 -3.38 1.88
CA LEU A 91 -12.77 -4.10 1.81
C LEU A 91 -12.97 -5.59 1.53
N ASP A 92 -13.85 -6.25 2.30
CA ASP A 92 -14.14 -7.68 2.13
C ASP A 92 -14.71 -7.95 0.73
N GLN A 93 -15.60 -7.09 0.23
CA GLN A 93 -16.14 -7.22 -1.13
C GLN A 93 -15.05 -7.15 -2.20
N ILE A 94 -14.13 -6.19 -2.11
CA ILE A 94 -13.03 -6.06 -3.08
C ILE A 94 -12.06 -7.24 -2.98
N LEU A 95 -11.80 -7.76 -1.78
CA LEU A 95 -10.95 -8.93 -1.61
C LEU A 95 -11.59 -10.19 -2.22
N ASP A 96 -12.91 -10.33 -2.12
CA ASP A 96 -13.65 -11.42 -2.77
C ASP A 96 -13.62 -11.26 -4.31
N ASP A 97 -13.80 -10.06 -4.83
CA ASP A 97 -13.68 -9.76 -6.26
C ASP A 97 -12.27 -10.09 -6.79
N LEU A 98 -11.23 -9.76 -6.02
CA LEU A 98 -9.84 -10.11 -6.36
C LEU A 98 -9.60 -11.63 -6.35
N ALA A 99 -10.25 -12.35 -5.42
CA ALA A 99 -10.18 -13.82 -5.37
C ALA A 99 -10.83 -14.44 -6.60
N VAL A 100 -12.00 -13.95 -7.01
CA VAL A 100 -12.68 -14.39 -8.24
C VAL A 100 -11.87 -14.07 -9.49
N ALA A 101 -11.17 -12.92 -9.51
CA ALA A 101 -10.29 -12.52 -10.60
C ALA A 101 -8.98 -13.31 -10.67
N GLY A 102 -8.70 -14.21 -9.70
CA GLY A 102 -7.51 -15.07 -9.69
C GLY A 102 -6.21 -14.34 -9.34
N ALA A 103 -6.28 -13.29 -8.53
CA ALA A 103 -5.08 -12.58 -8.06
C ALA A 103 -4.25 -13.50 -7.14
N ASN A 104 -2.95 -13.68 -7.45
CA ASN A 104 -2.09 -14.64 -6.76
C ASN A 104 -1.56 -14.17 -5.39
N ASP A 105 -1.68 -12.88 -5.07
CA ASP A 105 -1.04 -12.26 -3.89
C ASP A 105 -2.06 -11.77 -2.83
N ILE A 106 -3.28 -12.31 -2.82
CA ILE A 106 -4.37 -11.85 -1.93
C ILE A 106 -3.99 -12.02 -0.46
N ASP A 107 -3.37 -13.14 -0.09
CA ASP A 107 -2.97 -13.41 1.29
C ASP A 107 -1.87 -12.43 1.76
N VAL A 108 -0.98 -12.03 0.86
CA VAL A 108 0.04 -11.00 1.13
C VAL A 108 -0.60 -9.64 1.34
N ILE A 109 -1.60 -9.30 0.52
CA ILE A 109 -2.37 -8.06 0.66
C ILE A 109 -3.15 -8.08 1.98
N ARG A 110 -3.89 -9.16 2.27
CA ARG A 110 -4.61 -9.33 3.55
C ARG A 110 -3.72 -9.15 4.76
N GLY A 111 -2.51 -9.70 4.74
CA GLY A 111 -1.54 -9.56 5.85
C GLY A 111 -1.03 -8.13 6.06
N GLN A 112 -1.25 -7.22 5.11
CA GLN A 112 -0.87 -5.81 5.19
C GLN A 112 -2.06 -4.87 5.46
N LEU A 113 -3.27 -5.40 5.49
CA LEU A 113 -4.48 -4.66 5.79
C LEU A 113 -4.76 -4.69 7.28
N PHE A 114 -5.27 -3.58 7.80
CA PHE A 114 -5.67 -3.47 9.19
C PHE A 114 -6.92 -2.59 9.29
N SER A 115 -7.97 -3.14 9.83
CA SER A 115 -9.23 -2.45 10.09
C SER A 115 -9.45 -2.20 11.57
N PHE A 116 -10.42 -1.37 11.93
CA PHE A 116 -10.79 -1.12 13.32
C PHE A 116 -11.20 -2.41 14.05
N GLU A 117 -11.83 -3.33 13.35
CA GLU A 117 -12.26 -4.63 13.87
C GLU A 117 -11.07 -5.52 14.26
N ASP A 118 -9.89 -5.33 13.64
CA ASP A 118 -8.69 -6.10 13.93
C ASP A 118 -7.98 -5.68 15.22
N ILE A 119 -8.44 -4.60 15.88
CA ILE A 119 -7.92 -4.14 17.18
C ILE A 119 -8.04 -5.23 18.25
N VAL A 120 -9.07 -6.08 18.17
CA VAL A 120 -9.25 -7.19 19.10
C VAL A 120 -8.05 -8.17 19.07
N ASN A 121 -7.40 -8.29 17.93
CA ASN A 121 -6.26 -9.16 17.70
C ASN A 121 -4.90 -8.54 18.12
N LEU A 122 -4.88 -7.24 18.45
CA LEU A 122 -3.67 -6.59 18.97
C LEU A 122 -3.35 -7.07 20.38
N PRO A 123 -2.07 -7.21 20.74
CA PRO A 123 -1.65 -7.45 22.14
C PRO A 123 -2.16 -6.32 23.06
N PRO A 124 -2.49 -6.59 24.33
CA PRO A 124 -2.99 -5.58 25.27
C PRO A 124 -2.09 -4.35 25.39
N LYS A 125 -0.77 -4.52 25.40
CA LYS A 125 0.19 -3.41 25.42
C LYS A 125 0.07 -2.50 24.18
N ALA A 126 -0.07 -3.11 23.00
CA ALA A 126 -0.22 -2.38 21.75
C ALA A 126 -1.52 -1.57 21.73
N ARG A 127 -2.62 -2.15 22.24
CA ARG A 127 -3.90 -1.42 22.37
C ARG A 127 -3.78 -0.22 23.31
N VAL A 128 -3.16 -0.40 24.47
CA VAL A 128 -2.93 0.73 25.40
C VAL A 128 -2.13 1.84 24.73
N THR A 129 -1.05 1.47 24.01
CA THR A 129 -0.21 2.44 23.27
C THR A 129 -1.01 3.12 22.14
N LEU A 130 -1.86 2.39 21.43
CA LEU A 130 -2.70 2.92 20.35
C LEU A 130 -3.68 3.97 20.85
N PHE A 131 -4.34 3.70 22.01
CA PHE A 131 -5.38 4.56 22.55
C PHE A 131 -4.84 5.65 23.47
N ASP A 132 -3.55 5.66 23.76
CA ASP A 132 -2.93 6.73 24.55
C ASP A 132 -3.02 8.07 23.81
N GLY A 133 -3.62 9.07 24.46
CA GLY A 133 -3.80 10.41 23.89
C GLY A 133 -4.78 10.51 22.72
N ILE A 134 -5.62 9.50 22.46
CA ILE A 134 -6.72 9.62 21.48
C ILE A 134 -7.88 10.42 22.06
N ASP A 135 -8.51 11.22 21.20
CA ASP A 135 -9.72 11.95 21.54
C ASP A 135 -10.86 11.00 21.94
N THR A 136 -11.48 11.28 23.08
CA THR A 136 -12.59 10.49 23.63
C THR A 136 -13.80 10.46 22.68
N GLU A 137 -14.10 11.59 22.02
CA GLU A 137 -15.20 11.69 21.06
C GLU A 137 -14.97 10.77 19.85
N LEU A 138 -13.74 10.71 19.34
CA LEU A 138 -13.36 9.83 18.23
C LEU A 138 -13.57 8.35 18.61
N VAL A 139 -13.14 7.94 19.80
CA VAL A 139 -13.33 6.57 20.30
C VAL A 139 -14.80 6.27 20.51
N THR A 140 -15.57 7.19 21.08
CA THR A 140 -17.01 7.01 21.27
C THR A 140 -17.73 6.78 19.93
N LYS A 141 -17.44 7.63 18.92
CA LYS A 141 -18.01 7.47 17.58
C LYS A 141 -17.65 6.10 16.96
N ALA A 142 -16.40 5.70 17.05
CA ALA A 142 -15.92 4.43 16.48
C ALA A 142 -16.56 3.20 17.15
N LEU A 143 -16.87 3.27 18.45
CA LEU A 143 -17.48 2.18 19.21
C LEU A 143 -18.99 2.05 19.00
N ARG A 144 -19.66 3.07 18.42
CA ARG A 144 -21.10 2.94 18.10
C ARG A 144 -21.35 1.77 17.15
N ASN A 145 -22.38 0.98 17.45
CA ASN A 145 -22.73 -0.22 16.67
C ASN A 145 -21.60 -1.24 16.56
N SER A 146 -20.61 -1.23 17.47
CA SER A 146 -19.53 -2.22 17.48
C SER A 146 -19.96 -3.50 18.19
N ASN A 147 -19.28 -4.59 17.84
CA ASN A 147 -19.41 -5.86 18.56
C ASN A 147 -18.98 -5.68 20.03
N PRO A 148 -19.69 -6.26 21.02
CA PRO A 148 -19.32 -6.20 22.44
C PRO A 148 -17.89 -6.62 22.76
N VAL A 149 -17.35 -7.63 22.05
CA VAL A 149 -15.96 -8.11 22.23
C VAL A 149 -14.97 -7.03 21.83
N LEU A 150 -15.19 -6.34 20.71
CA LEU A 150 -14.37 -5.24 20.26
C LEU A 150 -14.48 -4.03 21.19
N ALA A 151 -15.69 -3.69 21.61
CA ALA A 151 -15.92 -2.60 22.54
C ALA A 151 -15.15 -2.83 23.86
N GLU A 152 -15.24 -4.01 24.44
CA GLU A 152 -14.51 -4.35 25.68
C GLU A 152 -12.99 -4.34 25.46
N ALA A 153 -12.50 -4.83 24.31
CA ALA A 153 -11.09 -4.80 23.98
C ALA A 153 -10.53 -3.36 23.92
N VAL A 154 -11.30 -2.42 23.40
CA VAL A 154 -10.95 -1.00 23.37
C VAL A 154 -11.08 -0.39 24.76
N LEU A 155 -12.22 -0.57 25.43
CA LEU A 155 -12.51 0.03 26.73
C LEU A 155 -11.57 -0.45 27.85
N SER A 156 -11.11 -1.69 27.78
CA SER A 156 -10.09 -2.22 28.70
C SER A 156 -8.68 -1.66 28.48
N SER A 157 -8.46 -0.97 27.37
CA SER A 157 -7.16 -0.42 26.97
C SER A 157 -7.02 1.08 27.26
N ILE A 158 -8.06 1.72 27.79
CA ILE A 158 -8.11 3.14 28.13
C ILE A 158 -8.27 3.35 29.63
N GLY A 159 -7.93 4.56 30.10
CA GLY A 159 -8.01 4.89 31.50
C GLY A 159 -9.44 4.81 32.06
N ALA A 160 -9.61 4.37 33.31
CA ALA A 160 -10.91 4.14 33.93
C ALA A 160 -11.86 5.34 33.91
N ARG A 161 -11.33 6.57 33.96
CA ARG A 161 -12.14 7.79 33.86
C ARG A 161 -12.70 7.96 32.45
N THR A 162 -11.88 7.83 31.44
CA THR A 162 -12.25 7.94 30.02
C THR A 162 -13.23 6.83 29.64
N ARG A 163 -12.99 5.61 30.11
CA ARG A 163 -13.91 4.47 29.94
C ARG A 163 -15.32 4.80 30.41
N ARG A 164 -15.47 5.30 31.65
CA ARG A 164 -16.80 5.65 32.20
C ARG A 164 -17.49 6.77 31.39
N MET A 165 -16.72 7.73 30.88
CA MET A 165 -17.28 8.79 30.03
C MET A 165 -17.82 8.21 28.73
N ILE A 166 -17.07 7.34 28.06
CA ILE A 166 -17.48 6.68 26.82
C ILE A 166 -18.69 5.77 27.07
N GLU A 167 -18.66 4.93 28.11
CA GLU A 167 -19.78 4.06 28.46
C GLU A 167 -21.07 4.86 28.72
N SER A 168 -20.97 5.97 29.44
CA SER A 168 -22.09 6.87 29.69
C SER A 168 -22.65 7.48 28.40
N GLU A 169 -21.79 7.91 27.50
CA GLU A 169 -22.17 8.53 26.22
C GLU A 169 -22.76 7.50 25.23
N LEU A 170 -22.22 6.30 25.21
CA LEU A 170 -22.79 5.20 24.42
C LEU A 170 -24.19 4.79 24.94
N GLY A 171 -24.41 4.84 26.27
CA GLY A 171 -25.68 4.51 26.90
C GLY A 171 -26.77 5.58 26.70
N GLN A 172 -26.43 6.82 26.40
CA GLN A 172 -27.38 7.91 26.20
C GLN A 172 -28.08 7.90 24.83
N GLY A 173 -27.72 6.97 23.94
CA GLY A 173 -28.43 6.74 22.68
C GLY A 173 -28.59 8.01 21.84
N SER A 174 -27.51 8.57 21.31
CA SER A 174 -27.64 9.73 20.43
C SER A 174 -27.79 9.22 18.99
N ASP A 175 -29.00 9.31 18.45
CA ASP A 175 -29.35 9.01 17.05
C ASP A 175 -28.69 9.99 16.03
N LEU A 176 -27.83 10.88 16.50
CA LEU A 176 -27.25 11.96 15.71
C LEU A 176 -25.93 11.61 15.01
N VAL A 177 -25.34 10.44 15.31
CA VAL A 177 -24.07 10.04 14.65
C VAL A 177 -24.40 9.23 13.41
N SER A 178 -24.03 9.76 12.24
CA SER A 178 -24.24 9.05 10.97
C SER A 178 -23.33 7.84 10.84
N MET A 179 -23.75 6.84 10.04
CA MET A 179 -22.88 5.68 9.71
C MET A 179 -21.59 6.12 9.04
N SER A 180 -21.63 7.21 8.27
CA SER A 180 -20.45 7.82 7.66
C SER A 180 -19.44 8.32 8.70
N ASP A 181 -19.93 8.95 9.78
CA ASP A 181 -19.06 9.45 10.86
C ASP A 181 -18.44 8.29 11.65
N ILE A 182 -19.21 7.21 11.87
CA ILE A 182 -18.70 5.98 12.51
C ILE A 182 -17.60 5.37 11.65
N SER A 183 -17.83 5.16 10.35
CA SER A 183 -16.85 4.61 9.43
C SER A 183 -15.60 5.49 9.34
N LYS A 184 -15.77 6.81 9.33
CA LYS A 184 -14.66 7.76 9.33
C LYS A 184 -13.82 7.67 10.60
N ALA A 185 -14.47 7.62 11.77
CA ALA A 185 -13.77 7.48 13.06
C ALA A 185 -13.00 6.16 13.14
N ARG A 186 -13.58 5.05 12.68
CA ARG A 186 -12.92 3.74 12.62
C ARG A 186 -11.70 3.75 11.72
N ARG A 187 -11.79 4.34 10.52
CA ARG A 187 -10.67 4.48 9.60
C ARG A 187 -9.54 5.32 10.19
N GLU A 188 -9.86 6.41 10.87
CA GLU A 188 -8.86 7.27 11.49
C GLU A 188 -8.07 6.53 12.57
N ILE A 189 -8.73 5.73 13.40
CA ILE A 189 -8.07 4.90 14.41
C ILE A 189 -7.22 3.80 13.75
N ALA A 190 -7.73 3.13 12.70
CA ALA A 190 -6.97 2.13 11.95
C ALA A 190 -5.73 2.74 11.28
N ALA A 191 -5.85 3.91 10.65
CA ALA A 191 -4.73 4.63 10.06
C ALA A 191 -3.68 5.02 11.09
N ARG A 192 -4.10 5.41 12.32
CA ARG A 192 -3.17 5.65 13.43
C ARG A 192 -2.42 4.38 13.82
N ALA A 193 -3.10 3.23 13.91
CA ALA A 193 -2.48 1.96 14.24
C ALA A 193 -1.43 1.56 13.19
N ILE A 194 -1.76 1.68 11.91
CA ILE A 194 -0.83 1.40 10.80
C ILE A 194 0.41 2.32 10.88
N ARG A 195 0.21 3.62 11.12
CA ARG A 195 1.32 4.58 11.25
C ARG A 195 2.23 4.22 12.42
N MET A 196 1.67 3.95 13.60
CA MET A 196 2.44 3.58 14.79
C MET A 196 3.20 2.26 14.61
N ALA A 197 2.61 1.29 13.89
CA ALA A 197 3.29 0.05 13.54
C ALA A 197 4.47 0.28 12.58
N ASN A 198 4.30 1.16 11.59
CA ASN A 198 5.39 1.55 10.67
C ASN A 198 6.52 2.30 11.39
N GLU A 199 6.21 3.03 12.46
CA GLU A 199 7.18 3.68 13.35
C GLU A 199 7.82 2.70 14.36
N GLY A 200 7.38 1.44 14.37
CA GLY A 200 7.95 0.38 15.21
C GLY A 200 7.41 0.34 16.64
N ALA A 201 6.31 1.04 16.94
CA ALA A 201 5.72 1.04 18.27
C ALA A 201 5.15 -0.34 18.67
N PHE A 202 4.61 -1.08 17.71
CA PHE A 202 4.12 -2.46 17.87
C PHE A 202 3.98 -3.14 16.50
N ALA A 203 3.79 -4.47 16.47
CA ALA A 203 3.51 -5.21 15.25
C ALA A 203 2.00 -5.38 15.03
N LEU A 204 1.54 -5.24 13.77
CA LEU A 204 0.16 -5.56 13.41
C LEU A 204 -0.05 -7.07 13.31
N PRO A 205 -1.27 -7.57 13.61
CA PRO A 205 -1.62 -8.96 13.39
C PRO A 205 -1.50 -9.31 11.90
N GLY A 206 -0.81 -10.39 11.56
CA GLY A 206 -0.59 -10.82 10.17
C GLY A 206 0.63 -10.20 9.47
N ALA A 207 1.30 -9.22 10.04
CA ALA A 207 2.62 -8.81 9.58
C ALA A 207 3.60 -9.94 9.90
N THR A 208 3.89 -10.80 8.92
CA THR A 208 5.01 -11.74 9.01
C THR A 208 6.25 -10.89 9.30
N GLN A 209 6.87 -11.10 10.46
CA GLN A 209 8.18 -10.51 10.75
C GLN A 209 9.09 -10.86 9.58
N ALA A 210 9.36 -9.90 8.71
CA ALA A 210 10.50 -9.96 7.83
C ALA A 210 11.70 -9.94 8.79
N ALA A 211 12.25 -11.13 8.99
CA ALA A 211 13.39 -11.39 9.86
C ALA A 211 14.52 -10.39 9.55
N ALA A 212 15.08 -9.88 10.63
CA ALA A 212 16.30 -9.10 10.69
C ALA A 212 17.46 -9.75 9.93
#